data_6485a79ab1675929603f448f8efa207d
#
_entry.id   6485a79ab1675929603f448f8efa207d
#
_cell.length_a   1.000
_cell.length_b   1.000
_cell.length_c   1.000
_cell.angle_alpha   90.00
_cell.angle_beta   90.00
_cell.angle_gamma   90.00
#
_symmetry.space_group_name_H-M   'P 1'
#
loop_
_entity.id
_entity.type
_entity.pdbx_description
1 polymer ?
#
loop_
_entity_poly.entity_id
_entity_poly.type
_entity_poly.pdbx_seq_one_letter_code
_entity_poly.pdbx_strand_id
1 'polypeptide(L)'
;NNTLNRITHLGVEGAVTVAINTDKQHLDHTRALQKLLVGRHITRGLGAGGDPSTGRRCAEAGREMIKRIVTGADLVFIASGLGGGSGTGICPIVAEEAKAAGALVVGIVTTPFHVERRQRMNRALEGLESLRRCADAVLVLDNNRLLHFVPNLPLDEAFSIMDQLV
;
A
#
# COMPACT_ATOMS: atom_id res chain seq x y z
N ASN A 1 -1.37 5.11 4.50
CA ASN A 1 -1.23 6.53 4.87
C ASN A 1 -0.76 6.70 6.32
N ASN A 2 -1.30 5.95 7.27
CA ASN A 2 -0.92 6.05 8.69
C ASN A 2 0.53 5.64 8.90
N THR A 3 0.96 4.54 8.32
CA THR A 3 2.36 4.06 8.35
C THR A 3 3.33 5.12 7.84
N LEU A 4 3.05 5.75 6.69
CA LEU A 4 3.89 6.83 6.16
C LEU A 4 3.93 8.05 7.06
N ASN A 5 2.80 8.46 7.62
CA ASN A 5 2.73 9.57 8.57
C ASN A 5 3.61 9.31 9.79
N ARG A 6 3.64 8.06 10.25
CA ARG A 6 4.44 7.64 11.40
C ARG A 6 5.93 7.57 11.08
N ILE A 7 6.32 6.95 9.95
CA ILE A 7 7.71 6.90 9.47
C ILE A 7 8.27 8.31 9.31
N THR A 8 7.49 9.21 8.73
CA THR A 8 7.90 10.62 8.57
C THR A 8 8.06 11.33 9.93
N HIS A 9 7.25 10.96 10.94
CA HIS A 9 7.38 11.52 12.28
C HIS A 9 8.59 10.97 13.03
N LEU A 10 8.91 9.69 12.86
CA LEU A 10 10.06 9.04 13.49
C LEU A 10 11.40 9.43 12.86
N GLY A 11 11.39 9.95 11.63
CA GLY A 11 12.57 10.39 10.91
C GLY A 11 13.49 9.22 10.54
N VAL A 12 13.20 8.54 9.42
CA VAL A 12 14.10 7.53 8.87
C VAL A 12 15.12 8.22 7.99
N GLU A 13 16.36 8.33 8.47
CA GLU A 13 17.45 8.92 7.70
C GLU A 13 17.80 8.05 6.47
N GLY A 14 18.05 8.69 5.34
CA GLY A 14 18.45 8.02 4.09
C GLY A 14 17.32 7.41 3.27
N ALA A 15 16.05 7.48 3.74
CA ALA A 15 14.91 6.96 3.01
C ALA A 15 14.05 8.09 2.41
N VAL A 16 13.63 7.92 1.15
CA VAL A 16 12.66 8.79 0.49
C VAL A 16 11.26 8.20 0.65
N THR A 17 10.39 8.90 1.37
CA THR A 17 9.01 8.46 1.54
C THR A 17 8.14 8.94 0.39
N VAL A 18 7.38 8.01 -0.22
CA VAL A 18 6.49 8.27 -1.34
C VAL A 18 5.08 7.79 -1.03
N ALA A 19 4.09 8.67 -1.12
CA ALA A 19 2.69 8.29 -1.03
C ALA A 19 2.09 8.18 -2.44
N ILE A 20 1.51 7.02 -2.77
CA ILE A 20 0.82 6.80 -4.04
C ILE A 20 -0.65 6.47 -3.75
N ASN A 21 -1.58 7.17 -4.38
CA ASN A 21 -3.01 6.91 -4.21
C ASN A 21 -3.80 7.30 -5.47
N THR A 22 -5.04 6.77 -5.58
CA THR A 22 -6.04 7.18 -6.55
C THR A 22 -7.02 8.21 -5.98
N ASP A 23 -6.98 8.42 -4.66
CA ASP A 23 -7.81 9.37 -3.91
C ASP A 23 -6.99 10.61 -3.53
N LYS A 24 -7.39 11.76 -4.08
CA LYS A 24 -6.68 13.03 -3.86
C LYS A 24 -6.79 13.49 -2.41
N GLN A 25 -7.97 13.40 -1.82
CA GLN A 25 -8.21 13.85 -0.45
C GLN A 25 -7.35 13.06 0.56
N HIS A 26 -7.34 11.73 0.43
CA HIS A 26 -6.48 10.90 1.26
C HIS A 26 -4.98 11.16 1.03
N LEU A 27 -4.59 11.44 -0.20
CA LEU A 27 -3.20 11.76 -0.54
C LEU A 27 -2.77 13.10 0.05
N ASP A 28 -3.63 14.12 0.00
CA ASP A 28 -3.33 15.45 0.54
C ASP A 28 -3.07 15.40 2.05
N HIS A 29 -3.80 14.56 2.79
CA HIS A 29 -3.64 14.36 4.24
C HIS A 29 -2.48 13.42 4.62
N THR A 30 -1.85 12.74 3.66
CA THR A 30 -0.71 11.86 3.94
C THR A 30 0.58 12.67 4.01
N ARG A 31 1.39 12.45 5.04
CA ARG A 31 2.73 13.03 5.15
C ARG A 31 3.74 12.15 4.43
N ALA A 32 4.34 12.66 3.36
CA ALA A 32 5.39 12.01 2.60
C ALA A 32 6.22 13.08 1.88
N LEU A 33 7.48 12.79 1.60
CA LEU A 33 8.36 13.68 0.84
C LEU A 33 7.87 13.86 -0.59
N GLN A 34 7.34 12.79 -1.19
CA GLN A 34 6.74 12.82 -2.52
C GLN A 34 5.31 12.27 -2.48
N LYS A 35 4.44 12.85 -3.30
CA LYS A 35 3.05 12.42 -3.43
C LYS A 35 2.70 12.21 -4.89
N LEU A 36 2.15 11.05 -5.23
CA LEU A 36 1.75 10.69 -6.58
C LEU A 36 0.27 10.33 -6.63
N LEU A 37 -0.54 11.15 -7.29
CA LEU A 37 -1.92 10.82 -7.63
C LEU A 37 -1.95 10.10 -8.98
N VAL A 38 -2.27 8.80 -8.97
CA VAL A 38 -2.38 7.99 -10.19
C VAL A 38 -3.82 7.90 -10.68
N GLY A 39 -4.00 7.84 -12.00
CA GLY A 39 -5.30 7.61 -12.64
C GLY A 39 -6.32 8.73 -12.43
N ARG A 40 -5.90 10.00 -12.32
CA ARG A 40 -6.80 11.14 -12.14
C ARG A 40 -7.90 11.23 -13.21
N HIS A 41 -7.61 10.88 -14.45
CA HIS A 41 -8.58 10.87 -15.55
C HIS A 41 -9.56 9.70 -15.48
N ILE A 42 -9.22 8.63 -14.72
CA ILE A 42 -10.08 7.44 -14.51
C ILE A 42 -11.02 7.66 -13.33
N THR A 43 -10.48 8.07 -12.17
CA THR A 43 -11.23 8.17 -10.91
C THR A 43 -11.64 9.60 -10.56
N ARG A 44 -11.19 10.61 -11.30
CA ARG A 44 -11.33 12.04 -10.97
C ARG A 44 -10.77 12.41 -9.60
N GLY A 45 -9.88 11.57 -9.05
CA GLY A 45 -9.31 11.74 -7.71
C GLY A 45 -10.21 11.29 -6.56
N LEU A 46 -11.29 10.56 -6.85
CA LEU A 46 -12.26 10.07 -5.86
C LEU A 46 -11.93 8.66 -5.32
N GLY A 47 -10.77 8.14 -5.69
CA GLY A 47 -10.36 6.80 -5.28
C GLY A 47 -10.90 5.68 -6.19
N ALA A 48 -10.38 4.47 -6.00
CA ALA A 48 -10.73 3.29 -6.80
C ALA A 48 -12.03 2.60 -6.35
N GLY A 49 -12.80 3.17 -5.40
CA GLY A 49 -14.09 2.63 -4.98
C GLY A 49 -14.02 1.21 -4.38
N GLY A 50 -12.88 0.81 -3.81
CA GLY A 50 -12.67 -0.55 -3.28
C GLY A 50 -12.43 -1.62 -4.35
N ASP A 51 -12.31 -1.25 -5.63
CA ASP A 51 -12.06 -2.16 -6.75
C ASP A 51 -10.58 -2.19 -7.13
N PRO A 52 -9.86 -3.34 -6.93
CA PRO A 52 -8.46 -3.47 -7.30
C PRO A 52 -8.20 -3.34 -8.81
N SER A 53 -9.15 -3.71 -9.65
CA SER A 53 -9.00 -3.60 -11.11
C SER A 53 -8.90 -2.13 -11.54
N THR A 54 -9.72 -1.27 -10.94
CA THR A 54 -9.65 0.18 -11.12
C THR A 54 -8.34 0.75 -10.56
N GLY A 55 -7.90 0.29 -9.38
CA GLY A 55 -6.61 0.66 -8.81
C GLY A 55 -5.44 0.31 -9.73
N ARG A 56 -5.44 -0.90 -10.29
CA ARG A 56 -4.44 -1.36 -11.25
C ARG A 56 -4.43 -0.51 -12.52
N ARG A 57 -5.60 -0.26 -13.13
CA ARG A 57 -5.71 0.61 -14.31
C ARG A 57 -5.17 2.02 -14.05
N CYS A 58 -5.39 2.57 -12.86
CA CYS A 58 -4.83 3.86 -12.46
C CYS A 58 -3.31 3.82 -12.35
N ALA A 59 -2.74 2.75 -11.79
CA ALA A 59 -1.30 2.56 -11.69
C ALA A 59 -0.66 2.37 -13.07
N GLU A 60 -1.27 1.57 -13.94
CA GLU A 60 -0.84 1.39 -15.34
C GLU A 60 -0.79 2.75 -16.08
N ALA A 61 -1.82 3.57 -15.94
CA ALA A 61 -1.84 4.89 -16.53
C ALA A 61 -0.78 5.84 -15.95
N GLY A 62 -0.32 5.58 -14.72
CA GLY A 62 0.74 6.32 -14.05
C GLY A 62 2.12 5.64 -14.07
N ARG A 63 2.28 4.55 -14.83
CA ARG A 63 3.46 3.68 -14.81
C ARG A 63 4.78 4.45 -15.02
N GLU A 64 4.81 5.37 -15.96
CA GLU A 64 6.01 6.19 -16.22
C GLU A 64 6.38 7.11 -15.03
N MET A 65 5.39 7.61 -14.29
CA MET A 65 5.65 8.39 -13.07
C MET A 65 6.16 7.50 -11.95
N ILE A 66 5.58 6.31 -11.78
CA ILE A 66 6.04 5.31 -10.81
C ILE A 66 7.47 4.93 -11.11
N LYS A 67 7.79 4.60 -12.36
CA LYS A 67 9.14 4.27 -12.83
C LYS A 67 10.17 5.35 -12.45
N ARG A 68 9.85 6.62 -12.70
CA ARG A 68 10.75 7.74 -12.36
C ARG A 68 11.05 7.83 -10.86
N ILE A 69 10.05 7.50 -10.02
CA ILE A 69 10.17 7.56 -8.56
C ILE A 69 11.09 6.44 -8.04
N VAL A 70 10.98 5.24 -8.61
CA VAL A 70 11.74 4.07 -8.14
C VAL A 70 13.11 3.94 -8.82
N THR A 71 13.38 4.69 -9.89
CA THR A 71 14.65 4.65 -10.59
C THR A 71 15.78 5.15 -9.69
N GLY A 72 16.86 4.37 -9.60
CA GLY A 72 18.03 4.67 -8.77
C GLY A 72 17.90 4.27 -7.31
N ALA A 73 16.79 3.62 -6.92
CA ALA A 73 16.68 3.00 -5.60
C ALA A 73 17.34 1.62 -5.61
N ASP A 74 18.15 1.31 -4.59
CA ASP A 74 18.71 -0.04 -4.37
C ASP A 74 17.70 -0.95 -3.65
N LEU A 75 16.84 -0.37 -2.82
CA LEU A 75 15.85 -1.07 -2.01
C LEU A 75 14.53 -0.29 -1.98
N VAL A 76 13.41 -0.97 -2.23
CA VAL A 76 12.07 -0.39 -2.19
C VAL A 76 11.20 -1.18 -1.21
N PHE A 77 10.71 -0.50 -0.16
CA PHE A 77 9.69 -1.02 0.73
C PHE A 77 8.30 -0.57 0.25
N ILE A 78 7.39 -1.51 0.07
CA ILE A 78 6.00 -1.25 -0.31
C ILE A 78 5.09 -1.56 0.88
N ALA A 79 4.63 -0.51 1.57
CA ALA A 79 3.70 -0.66 2.69
C ALA A 79 2.25 -0.43 2.26
N SER A 80 1.35 -1.40 2.48
CA SER A 80 -0.05 -1.27 2.07
C SER A 80 -1.02 -2.17 2.83
N GLY A 81 -2.23 -1.67 3.07
CA GLY A 81 -3.40 -2.50 3.44
C GLY A 81 -4.04 -3.10 2.20
N LEU A 82 -4.12 -4.43 2.15
CA LEU A 82 -4.77 -5.16 1.06
C LEU A 82 -6.29 -5.27 1.26
N GLY A 83 -7.01 -5.58 0.19
CA GLY A 83 -8.47 -5.72 0.18
C GLY A 83 -9.23 -4.47 -0.25
N GLY A 84 -8.57 -3.31 -0.28
CA GLY A 84 -9.06 -2.08 -0.89
C GLY A 84 -8.72 -2.00 -2.39
N GLY A 85 -9.17 -0.94 -3.05
CA GLY A 85 -8.91 -0.75 -4.49
C GLY A 85 -7.50 -0.25 -4.78
N SER A 86 -7.09 0.87 -4.18
CA SER A 86 -5.81 1.53 -4.47
C SER A 86 -4.62 0.66 -4.04
N GLY A 87 -4.53 0.29 -2.75
CA GLY A 87 -3.40 -0.47 -2.23
C GLY A 87 -3.22 -1.81 -2.95
N THR A 88 -4.31 -2.59 -3.08
CA THR A 88 -4.29 -3.90 -3.73
C THR A 88 -3.90 -3.83 -5.21
N GLY A 89 -4.41 -2.82 -5.93
CA GLY A 89 -4.17 -2.69 -7.37
C GLY A 89 -2.84 -2.02 -7.73
N ILE A 90 -2.35 -1.08 -6.91
CA ILE A 90 -1.15 -0.30 -7.21
C ILE A 90 0.13 -1.06 -6.85
N CYS A 91 0.15 -1.77 -5.70
CA CYS A 91 1.37 -2.38 -5.17
C CYS A 91 2.10 -3.31 -6.15
N PRO A 92 1.42 -4.21 -6.91
CA PRO A 92 2.09 -5.05 -7.89
C PRO A 92 2.80 -4.24 -8.98
N ILE A 93 2.19 -3.16 -9.46
CA ILE A 93 2.78 -2.30 -10.50
C ILE A 93 4.01 -1.56 -9.99
N VAL A 94 3.97 -1.07 -8.74
CA VAL A 94 5.14 -0.44 -8.10
C VAL A 94 6.27 -1.46 -7.96
N ALA A 95 5.95 -2.70 -7.56
CA ALA A 95 6.93 -3.77 -7.42
C ALA A 95 7.56 -4.16 -8.78
N GLU A 96 6.75 -4.27 -9.83
CA GLU A 96 7.21 -4.52 -11.19
C GLU A 96 8.21 -3.45 -11.67
N GLU A 97 7.87 -2.16 -11.50
CA GLU A 97 8.73 -1.06 -11.92
C GLU A 97 10.01 -0.95 -11.08
N ALA A 98 9.93 -1.16 -9.77
CA ALA A 98 11.09 -1.14 -8.89
C ALA A 98 12.06 -2.30 -9.24
N LYS A 99 11.53 -3.49 -9.47
CA LYS A 99 12.33 -4.65 -9.89
C LYS A 99 12.94 -4.47 -11.27
N ALA A 100 12.22 -3.90 -12.21
CA ALA A 100 12.72 -3.56 -13.55
C ALA A 100 13.83 -2.49 -13.50
N ALA A 101 13.81 -1.61 -12.49
CA ALA A 101 14.85 -0.63 -12.23
C ALA A 101 16.09 -1.22 -11.51
N GLY A 102 16.07 -2.49 -11.11
CA GLY A 102 17.16 -3.20 -10.44
C GLY A 102 17.13 -3.14 -8.92
N ALA A 103 16.07 -2.57 -8.32
CA ALA A 103 15.92 -2.52 -6.87
C ALA A 103 15.52 -3.87 -6.26
N LEU A 104 15.95 -4.13 -5.03
CA LEU A 104 15.38 -5.16 -4.19
C LEU A 104 14.01 -4.69 -3.68
N VAL A 105 12.98 -5.52 -3.78
CA VAL A 105 11.60 -5.16 -3.45
C VAL A 105 11.08 -5.97 -2.26
N VAL A 106 10.70 -5.26 -1.19
CA VAL A 106 10.11 -5.86 0.01
C VAL A 106 8.70 -5.32 0.23
N GLY A 107 7.70 -6.18 0.15
CA GLY A 107 6.31 -5.86 0.48
C GLY A 107 6.06 -6.03 1.98
N ILE A 108 5.44 -5.03 2.62
CA ILE A 108 4.93 -5.12 3.99
C ILE A 108 3.43 -4.83 3.92
N VAL A 109 2.59 -5.86 4.05
CA VAL A 109 1.17 -5.73 3.78
C VAL A 109 0.32 -6.25 4.93
N THR A 110 -0.83 -5.60 5.15
CA THR A 110 -1.83 -6.05 6.12
C THR A 110 -3.02 -6.69 5.41
N THR A 111 -3.60 -7.74 6.00
CA THR A 111 -4.86 -8.33 5.55
C THR A 111 -6.04 -7.75 6.34
N PRO A 112 -7.25 -7.69 5.75
CA PRO A 112 -8.44 -7.17 6.42
C PRO A 112 -8.82 -8.01 7.64
N PHE A 113 -9.53 -7.39 8.58
CA PHE A 113 -10.23 -8.14 9.63
C PHE A 113 -11.37 -8.97 9.05
N HIS A 114 -11.70 -10.11 9.68
CA HIS A 114 -12.81 -10.97 9.25
C HIS A 114 -14.16 -10.24 9.22
N VAL A 115 -14.36 -9.25 10.10
CA VAL A 115 -15.58 -8.43 10.16
C VAL A 115 -15.74 -7.49 8.96
N GLU A 116 -14.68 -7.24 8.18
CA GLU A 116 -14.68 -6.31 7.04
C GLU A 116 -15.30 -6.90 5.75
N ARG A 117 -15.98 -8.00 5.81
CA ARG A 117 -16.63 -8.76 4.72
C ARG A 117 -15.66 -9.70 3.97
N ARG A 118 -16.19 -10.90 3.67
CA ARG A 118 -15.48 -11.96 2.95
C ARG A 118 -14.92 -11.53 1.59
N GLN A 119 -15.66 -10.68 0.88
CA GLN A 119 -15.23 -10.17 -0.43
C GLN A 119 -13.95 -9.34 -0.35
N ARG A 120 -13.76 -8.57 0.75
CA ARG A 120 -12.55 -7.78 0.97
C ARG A 120 -11.33 -8.67 1.22
N MET A 121 -11.51 -9.75 1.97
CA MET A 121 -10.47 -10.76 2.19
C MET A 121 -10.07 -11.45 0.89
N ASN A 122 -11.02 -11.86 0.04
CA ASN A 122 -10.70 -12.49 -1.25
C ASN A 122 -9.86 -11.55 -2.12
N ARG A 123 -10.24 -10.28 -2.24
CA ARG A 123 -9.43 -9.27 -2.95
C ARG A 123 -8.04 -9.10 -2.37
N ALA A 124 -7.91 -9.18 -1.04
CA ALA A 124 -6.61 -9.10 -0.38
C ALA A 124 -5.72 -10.29 -0.74
N LEU A 125 -6.26 -11.50 -0.78
CA LEU A 125 -5.52 -12.71 -1.15
C LEU A 125 -5.08 -12.68 -2.62
N GLU A 126 -5.94 -12.25 -3.53
CA GLU A 126 -5.60 -12.07 -4.95
C GLU A 126 -4.49 -11.02 -5.14
N GLY A 127 -4.58 -9.91 -4.41
CA GLY A 127 -3.57 -8.85 -4.43
C GLY A 127 -2.24 -9.30 -3.83
N LEU A 128 -2.27 -10.08 -2.75
CA LEU A 128 -1.10 -10.67 -2.14
C LEU A 128 -0.38 -11.61 -3.11
N GLU A 129 -1.13 -12.48 -3.79
CA GLU A 129 -0.57 -13.39 -4.78
C GLU A 129 0.06 -12.62 -5.95
N SER A 130 -0.57 -11.54 -6.41
CA SER A 130 -0.02 -10.67 -7.45
C SER A 130 1.27 -9.97 -7.00
N LEU A 131 1.32 -9.48 -5.76
CA LEU A 131 2.51 -8.83 -5.21
C LEU A 131 3.67 -9.83 -5.03
N ARG A 132 3.40 -11.05 -4.57
CA ARG A 132 4.41 -12.11 -4.39
C ARG A 132 5.14 -12.49 -5.67
N ARG A 133 4.50 -12.35 -6.83
CA ARG A 133 5.14 -12.63 -8.13
C ARG A 133 6.16 -11.56 -8.52
N CYS A 134 6.01 -10.34 -7.99
CA CYS A 134 6.81 -9.19 -8.38
C CYS A 134 7.81 -8.74 -7.31
N ALA A 135 7.58 -9.08 -6.04
CA ALA A 135 8.46 -8.72 -4.94
C ALA A 135 9.46 -9.84 -4.60
N ASP A 136 10.62 -9.47 -4.07
CA ASP A 136 11.64 -10.44 -3.62
C ASP A 136 11.30 -11.04 -2.26
N ALA A 137 10.62 -10.27 -1.40
CA ALA A 137 10.07 -10.74 -0.13
C ALA A 137 8.73 -10.03 0.16
N VAL A 138 7.81 -10.74 0.83
CA VAL A 138 6.55 -10.16 1.31
C VAL A 138 6.29 -10.56 2.74
N LEU A 139 6.28 -9.57 3.63
CA LEU A 139 5.84 -9.72 5.02
C LEU A 139 4.33 -9.45 5.08
N VAL A 140 3.59 -10.42 5.60
CA VAL A 140 2.12 -10.32 5.75
C VAL A 140 1.77 -10.21 7.22
N LEU A 141 1.16 -9.10 7.58
CA LEU A 141 0.62 -8.86 8.91
C LEU A 141 -0.88 -9.16 8.90
N ASP A 142 -1.28 -10.24 9.57
CA ASP A 142 -2.68 -10.61 9.67
C ASP A 142 -3.35 -9.85 10.82
N ASN A 143 -4.22 -8.91 10.47
CA ASN A 143 -4.97 -8.11 11.44
C ASN A 143 -5.78 -8.97 12.42
N ASN A 144 -6.23 -10.16 12.00
CA ASN A 144 -7.02 -11.04 12.88
C ASN A 144 -6.15 -11.67 13.98
N ARG A 145 -4.87 -11.93 13.70
CA ARG A 145 -3.95 -12.43 14.74
C ARG A 145 -3.73 -11.42 15.85
N LEU A 146 -3.77 -10.13 15.53
CA LEU A 146 -3.65 -9.08 16.54
C LEU A 146 -4.77 -9.16 17.58
N LEU A 147 -6.01 -9.44 17.16
CA LEU A 147 -7.15 -9.58 18.06
C LEU A 147 -6.99 -10.73 19.07
N HIS A 148 -6.17 -11.75 18.78
CA HIS A 148 -5.87 -12.82 19.73
C HIS A 148 -4.95 -12.35 20.86
N PHE A 149 -4.09 -11.36 20.60
CA PHE A 149 -3.19 -10.81 21.62
C PHE A 149 -3.87 -9.72 22.46
N VAL A 150 -4.90 -9.08 21.91
CA VAL A 150 -5.60 -7.94 22.56
C VAL A 150 -7.12 -8.05 22.34
N PRO A 151 -7.79 -9.04 22.93
CA PRO A 151 -9.18 -9.41 22.59
C PRO A 151 -10.25 -8.34 22.90
N ASN A 152 -9.93 -7.32 23.69
CA ASN A 152 -10.88 -6.29 24.12
C ASN A 152 -10.54 -4.89 23.59
N LEU A 153 -9.69 -4.78 22.56
CA LEU A 153 -9.34 -3.49 21.99
C LEU A 153 -10.42 -2.99 21.02
N PRO A 154 -10.81 -1.72 21.10
CA PRO A 154 -11.56 -1.07 20.04
C PRO A 154 -10.84 -1.16 18.70
N LEU A 155 -11.57 -1.24 17.58
CA LEU A 155 -10.98 -1.45 16.24
C LEU A 155 -9.99 -0.34 15.85
N ASP A 156 -10.26 0.89 16.23
CA ASP A 156 -9.39 2.05 16.00
C ASP A 156 -8.05 1.95 16.73
N GLU A 157 -8.05 1.43 17.96
CA GLU A 157 -6.83 1.16 18.71
C GLU A 157 -6.07 -0.05 18.11
N ALA A 158 -6.77 -1.10 17.66
CA ALA A 158 -6.17 -2.22 16.95
C ALA A 158 -5.46 -1.77 15.67
N PHE A 159 -6.08 -0.90 14.87
CA PHE A 159 -5.42 -0.28 13.71
C PHE A 159 -4.19 0.54 14.09
N SER A 160 -4.24 1.28 15.20
CA SER A 160 -3.09 2.06 15.68
C SER A 160 -1.91 1.17 16.06
N ILE A 161 -2.13 0.00 16.64
CA ILE A 161 -1.08 -0.98 16.95
C ILE A 161 -0.51 -1.59 15.67
N MET A 162 -1.35 -1.95 14.70
CA MET A 162 -0.88 -2.47 13.40
C MET A 162 0.01 -1.47 12.68
N ASP A 163 -0.33 -0.19 12.71
CA ASP A 163 0.50 0.88 12.14
C ASP A 163 1.86 1.04 12.85
N GLN A 164 2.03 0.46 14.05
CA GLN A 164 3.32 0.43 14.77
C GLN A 164 4.19 -0.76 14.36
N LEU A 165 3.58 -1.81 13.82
CA LEU A 165 4.26 -3.04 13.41
C LEU A 165 4.72 -3.00 11.94
N VAL A 166 4.15 -2.11 11.13
CA VAL A 166 4.54 -1.85 9.74
C VAL A 166 5.66 -0.83 9.69
#